data_e3a07ab7a8df5de91beefa896591b85a
#
_entry.id   e3a07ab7a8df5de91beefa896591b85a
#
_cell.length_a   1.000
_cell.length_b   1.000
_cell.length_c   1.000
_cell.angle_alpha   90.00
_cell.angle_beta   90.00
_cell.angle_gamma   90.00
#
_symmetry.space_group_name_H-M   'P 1'
#
loop_
_entity.id
_entity.type
_entity.pdbx_description
1 polymer ?
#
loop_
_entity_poly.entity_id
_entity_poly.type
_entity_poly.pdbx_seq_one_letter_code
_entity_poly.pdbx_strand_id
1 'polypeptide(L)'
;MANVKNKTRPVFSKGCFWDQDYSKLDPQKNKNYIIARVISRGGSHDELELFRYYGFDTIKAEVVKIKYLNDKVFNYISKLLDIPPEKFRCFKNKGIF
;
A
#
# COMPACT_ATOMS: atom_id res chain seq x y z
N MET A 1 19.55 3.33 13.30
CA MET A 1 20.30 3.64 12.75
C MET A 1 20.09 4.69 11.79
N ALA A 2 21.00 5.29 11.54
CA ALA A 2 20.91 6.42 10.68
C ALA A 2 20.29 6.12 9.35
N ASN A 3 20.26 4.88 9.01
CA ASN A 3 19.75 4.53 7.76
C ASN A 3 18.35 4.93 7.53
N VAL A 4 17.54 4.94 8.54
CA VAL A 4 16.15 5.33 8.38
C VAL A 4 16.06 6.77 7.92
N LYS A 5 16.89 7.61 8.48
CA LYS A 5 16.90 9.01 8.10
C LYS A 5 17.42 9.23 6.71
N ASN A 6 18.29 8.35 6.25
CA ASN A 6 18.89 8.51 4.95
C ASN A 6 18.14 7.83 3.84
N LYS A 7 17.04 7.16 4.19
CA LYS A 7 16.24 6.48 3.20
C LYS A 7 15.58 7.52 2.31
N THR A 8 15.83 7.42 1.02
CA THR A 8 15.23 8.38 0.11
C THR A 8 13.73 8.18 0.04
N ARG A 9 13.03 9.25 -0.17
CA ARG A 9 11.59 9.22 -0.35
C ARG A 9 11.25 8.26 -1.50
N PRO A 10 10.21 7.43 -1.36
CA PRO A 10 9.86 6.51 -2.44
C PRO A 10 9.39 7.26 -3.68
N VAL A 11 9.75 6.74 -4.84
CA VAL A 11 9.39 7.35 -6.11
C VAL A 11 8.50 6.38 -6.87
N PHE A 12 7.29 6.80 -7.18
CA PHE A 12 6.31 5.96 -7.85
C PHE A 12 5.94 6.54 -9.21
N SER A 13 5.32 5.70 -10.04
CA SER A 13 4.85 6.12 -11.35
C SER A 13 3.82 7.23 -11.21
N LYS A 14 3.77 8.12 -12.18
CA LYS A 14 2.85 9.26 -12.13
C LYS A 14 1.39 8.83 -12.02
N GLY A 15 1.06 7.70 -12.59
CA GLY A 15 -0.32 7.21 -12.53
C GLY A 15 -0.83 6.91 -11.13
N CYS A 16 0.07 6.68 -10.17
CA CYS A 16 -0.35 6.41 -8.80
C CYS A 16 -0.99 7.63 -8.15
N PHE A 17 -0.50 8.82 -8.49
CA PHE A 17 -0.96 10.05 -7.85
C PHE A 17 -1.28 11.14 -8.87
N TRP A 18 -1.92 10.74 -9.97
CA TRP A 18 -2.21 11.67 -11.06
C TRP A 18 -3.12 12.84 -10.66
N ASP A 19 -3.92 12.62 -9.64
CA ASP A 19 -4.91 13.61 -9.23
C ASP A 19 -4.45 14.50 -8.07
N GLN A 20 -3.20 14.38 -7.65
CA GLN A 20 -2.72 15.18 -6.55
C GLN A 20 -1.20 15.28 -6.55
N ASP A 21 -0.71 16.22 -5.76
CA ASP A 21 0.73 16.43 -5.66
C ASP A 21 1.33 15.51 -4.63
N TYR A 22 1.97 14.45 -5.10
CA TYR A 22 2.59 13.46 -4.23
C TYR A 22 3.64 14.10 -3.30
N SER A 23 4.32 15.14 -3.75
CA SER A 23 5.38 15.76 -2.95
C SER A 23 4.85 16.36 -1.65
N LYS A 24 3.55 16.61 -1.57
CA LYS A 24 2.93 17.17 -0.37
C LYS A 24 2.50 16.09 0.62
N LEU A 25 2.58 14.84 0.24
CA LEU A 25 2.22 13.76 1.14
C LEU A 25 3.41 13.38 2.01
N ASP A 26 3.13 13.11 3.28
CA ASP A 26 4.17 12.65 4.21
C ASP A 26 4.20 11.13 4.18
N PRO A 27 5.32 10.50 3.78
CA PRO A 27 5.38 9.04 3.68
C PRO A 27 5.03 8.31 4.97
N GLN A 28 5.28 8.92 6.12
CA GLN A 28 4.96 8.27 7.39
C GLN A 28 3.53 8.53 7.83
N LYS A 29 3.10 9.78 7.77
CA LYS A 29 1.74 10.12 8.19
C LYS A 29 0.70 9.58 7.25
N ASN A 30 1.00 9.56 5.97
CA ASN A 30 0.06 9.14 4.94
C ASN A 30 0.36 7.74 4.42
N LYS A 31 1.09 6.93 5.18
CA LYS A 31 1.53 5.63 4.67
C LYS A 31 0.40 4.72 4.24
N ASN A 32 -0.69 4.68 5.01
CA ASN A 32 -1.81 3.82 4.64
C ASN A 32 -2.40 4.24 3.29
N TYR A 33 -2.60 5.52 3.10
CA TYR A 33 -3.13 6.07 1.87
C TYR A 33 -2.18 5.81 0.69
N ILE A 34 -0.88 6.04 0.91
CA ILE A 34 0.11 5.83 -0.13
C ILE A 34 0.17 4.36 -0.54
N ILE A 35 0.20 3.47 0.44
CA ILE A 35 0.25 2.04 0.18
C ILE A 35 -0.99 1.60 -0.61
N ALA A 36 -2.16 2.06 -0.20
CA ALA A 36 -3.40 1.71 -0.88
C ALA A 36 -3.40 2.20 -2.33
N ARG A 37 -2.93 3.43 -2.56
CA ARG A 37 -2.89 4.01 -3.91
C ARG A 37 -1.94 3.24 -4.81
N VAL A 38 -0.75 2.94 -4.31
CA VAL A 38 0.26 2.26 -5.11
C VAL A 38 -0.18 0.84 -5.44
N ILE A 39 -0.72 0.13 -4.48
CA ILE A 39 -1.20 -1.23 -4.72
C ILE A 39 -2.32 -1.24 -5.75
N SER A 40 -3.21 -0.26 -5.68
CA SER A 40 -4.37 -0.22 -6.57
C SER A 40 -4.05 0.28 -7.97
N ARG A 41 -3.08 1.18 -8.08
CA ARG A 41 -2.81 1.86 -9.35
C ARG A 41 -1.42 1.67 -9.92
N GLY A 42 -0.48 1.19 -9.13
CA GLY A 42 0.89 1.03 -9.57
C GLY A 42 1.13 -0.30 -10.26
N GLY A 43 2.30 -0.42 -10.86
CA GLY A 43 2.73 -1.66 -11.47
C GLY A 43 3.75 -2.37 -10.61
N SER A 44 4.39 -3.41 -11.15
CA SER A 44 5.38 -4.19 -10.42
C SER A 44 6.53 -3.34 -9.89
N HIS A 45 6.98 -2.40 -10.70
CA HIS A 45 8.07 -1.52 -10.29
C HIS A 45 7.68 -0.70 -9.06
N ASP A 46 6.45 -0.23 -9.03
CA ASP A 46 5.95 0.56 -7.92
C ASP A 46 5.82 -0.27 -6.66
N GLU A 47 5.43 -1.54 -6.80
CA GLU A 47 5.34 -2.45 -5.68
C GLU A 47 6.72 -2.71 -5.07
N LEU A 48 7.73 -2.92 -5.91
CA LEU A 48 9.08 -3.11 -5.42
C LEU A 48 9.55 -1.90 -4.64
N GLU A 49 9.25 -0.71 -5.15
CA GLU A 49 9.63 0.52 -4.49
C GLU A 49 8.90 0.65 -3.13
N LEU A 50 7.66 0.24 -3.09
CA LEU A 50 6.86 0.25 -1.88
C LEU A 50 7.50 -0.64 -0.81
N PHE A 51 7.88 -1.87 -1.20
CA PHE A 51 8.50 -2.79 -0.27
C PHE A 51 9.89 -2.33 0.14
N ARG A 52 10.63 -1.71 -0.76
CA ARG A 52 11.94 -1.17 -0.45
C ARG A 52 11.84 -0.11 0.65
N TYR A 53 10.89 0.76 0.53
CA TYR A 53 10.78 1.89 1.46
C TYR A 53 10.14 1.50 2.79
N TYR A 54 9.00 0.84 2.76
CA TYR A 54 8.25 0.55 3.99
C TYR A 54 8.62 -0.77 4.65
N GLY A 55 9.03 -1.74 3.86
CA GLY A 55 9.32 -3.07 4.37
C GLY A 55 8.08 -3.95 4.42
N PHE A 56 8.31 -5.25 4.39
CA PHE A 56 7.24 -6.24 4.30
C PHE A 56 6.27 -6.15 5.48
N ASP A 57 6.83 -6.05 6.70
CA ASP A 57 5.99 -6.05 7.91
C ASP A 57 5.07 -4.84 7.98
N THR A 58 5.59 -3.67 7.61
CA THR A 58 4.79 -2.45 7.61
C THR A 58 3.66 -2.55 6.62
N ILE A 59 3.95 -3.07 5.43
CA ILE A 59 2.93 -3.20 4.40
C ILE A 59 1.86 -4.19 4.83
N LYS A 60 2.24 -5.32 5.43
CA LYS A 60 1.27 -6.28 5.93
C LYS A 60 0.35 -5.64 6.96
N ALA A 61 0.91 -4.87 7.87
CA ALA A 61 0.12 -4.23 8.91
C ALA A 61 -0.84 -3.19 8.35
N GLU A 62 -0.40 -2.48 7.31
CA GLU A 62 -1.22 -1.41 6.76
C GLU A 62 -2.30 -1.88 5.79
N VAL A 63 -2.02 -2.92 4.98
CA VAL A 63 -3.01 -3.36 4.00
C VAL A 63 -4.28 -3.88 4.66
N VAL A 64 -4.16 -4.49 5.83
CA VAL A 64 -5.36 -5.01 6.52
C VAL A 64 -6.25 -3.89 7.02
N LYS A 65 -5.72 -2.68 7.13
CA LYS A 65 -6.47 -1.51 7.59
C LYS A 65 -7.14 -0.76 6.46
N ILE A 66 -6.78 -1.07 5.21
CA ILE A 66 -7.34 -0.35 4.07
C ILE A 66 -8.83 -0.60 3.98
N LYS A 67 -9.57 0.49 3.84
CA LYS A 67 -11.03 0.43 3.86
C LYS A 67 -11.61 -0.23 2.63
N TYR A 68 -10.99 -0.04 1.47
CA TYR A 68 -11.51 -0.59 0.22
C TYR A 68 -10.39 -1.01 -0.73
N LEU A 69 -10.51 -2.21 -1.27
CA LEU A 69 -9.67 -2.69 -2.36
C LEU A 69 -10.61 -3.40 -3.33
N ASN A 70 -10.39 -3.23 -4.63
CA ASN A 70 -11.23 -3.98 -5.57
C ASN A 70 -10.86 -5.46 -5.50
N ASP A 71 -11.74 -6.32 -5.98
CA ASP A 71 -11.58 -7.76 -5.83
C ASP A 71 -10.27 -8.30 -6.37
N LYS A 72 -9.87 -7.80 -7.52
CA LYS A 72 -8.65 -8.28 -8.16
C LYS A 72 -7.42 -7.95 -7.30
N VAL A 73 -7.35 -6.72 -6.83
CA VAL A 73 -6.24 -6.28 -5.99
C VAL A 73 -6.27 -6.99 -4.64
N PHE A 74 -7.45 -7.14 -4.07
CA PHE A 74 -7.62 -7.82 -2.79
C PHE A 74 -7.11 -9.26 -2.87
N ASN A 75 -7.52 -9.99 -3.90
CA ASN A 75 -7.08 -11.38 -4.07
C ASN A 75 -5.58 -11.48 -4.26
N TYR A 76 -5.03 -10.57 -5.04
CA TYR A 76 -3.61 -10.56 -5.31
C TYR A 76 -2.80 -10.30 -4.03
N ILE A 77 -3.18 -9.28 -3.28
CA ILE A 77 -2.45 -8.90 -2.07
C ILE A 77 -2.61 -9.94 -0.97
N SER A 78 -3.78 -10.52 -0.84
CA SER A 78 -4.02 -11.56 0.14
C SER A 78 -3.06 -12.74 -0.07
N LYS A 79 -2.89 -13.13 -1.33
CA LYS A 79 -1.98 -14.23 -1.67
C LYS A 79 -0.51 -13.84 -1.56
N LEU A 80 -0.19 -12.65 -2.04
CA LEU A 80 1.19 -12.18 -2.02
C LEU A 80 1.75 -12.09 -0.61
N LEU A 81 0.95 -11.57 0.31
CA LEU A 81 1.38 -11.37 1.68
C LEU A 81 0.99 -12.51 2.61
N ASP A 82 0.31 -13.51 2.06
CA ASP A 82 -0.13 -14.68 2.82
C ASP A 82 -0.95 -14.27 4.04
N ILE A 83 -1.93 -13.41 3.81
CA ILE A 83 -2.83 -12.93 4.87
C ILE A 83 -4.20 -13.52 4.63
N PRO A 84 -4.82 -14.15 5.64
CA PRO A 84 -6.18 -14.68 5.47
C PRO A 84 -7.14 -13.56 5.10
N PRO A 85 -8.03 -13.78 4.13
CA PRO A 85 -8.94 -12.72 3.67
C PRO A 85 -9.76 -12.07 4.79
N GLU A 86 -10.17 -12.85 5.77
CA GLU A 86 -11.00 -12.32 6.85
C GLU A 86 -10.27 -11.32 7.75
N LYS A 87 -8.96 -11.21 7.62
CA LYS A 87 -8.19 -10.24 8.40
C LYS A 87 -8.27 -8.85 7.82
N PHE A 88 -8.72 -8.73 6.57
CA PHE A 88 -8.78 -7.45 5.90
C PHE A 88 -10.05 -6.69 6.26
N ARG A 89 -9.90 -5.42 6.55
CA ARG A 89 -11.04 -4.56 6.82
C ARG A 89 -11.98 -4.50 5.62
N CYS A 90 -11.40 -4.45 4.41
CA CYS A 90 -12.23 -4.38 3.21
C CYS A 90 -13.03 -5.67 2.99
N PHE A 91 -12.54 -6.81 3.44
CA PHE A 91 -13.28 -8.06 3.35
C PHE A 91 -14.52 -8.01 4.22
N LYS A 92 -14.38 -7.48 5.44
CA LYS A 92 -15.51 -7.37 6.34
C LYS A 92 -16.59 -6.46 5.78
N ASN A 93 -16.16 -5.39 5.11
CA ASN A 93 -17.11 -4.47 4.49
C ASN A 93 -17.86 -5.14 3.34
N LYS A 94 -17.16 -6.03 2.61
CA LYS A 94 -17.79 -6.74 1.51
C LYS A 94 -18.72 -7.84 2.01
N GLY A 95 -18.34 -8.47 3.10
CA GLY A 95 -19.06 -9.62 3.60
C GLY A 95 -20.45 -9.33 4.09
N ILE A 96 -20.80 -8.07 4.17
CA ILE A 96 -22.14 -7.74 4.65
C ILE A 96 -23.19 -7.79 3.56
N PHE A 97 -22.80 -8.03 2.32
CA PHE A 97 -23.82 -8.11 1.30
C PHE A 97 -24.51 -9.44 1.29
#